data_69de7c6ba5f486a6648b38236ec06a18
#
_entry.id   69de7c6ba5f486a6648b38236ec06a18
#
_cell.length_a   1.000
_cell.length_b   1.000
_cell.length_c   1.000
_cell.angle_alpha   90.00
_cell.angle_beta   90.00
_cell.angle_gamma   90.00
#
_symmetry.space_group_name_H-M   'P 1'
#
loop_
_entity.id
_entity.type
_entity.pdbx_description
1 polymer ?
#
loop_
_entity_poly.entity_id
_entity_poly.type
_entity_poly.pdbx_seq_one_letter_code
_entity_poly.pdbx_strand_id
1 'polypeptide(L)'
;IDEAATAKNQPRIVPLRVAPGFDVDAKGPDPRGFTVRGADGGIAGDVVDLWIDRSEHMFRYLEIQLDAGGRVLLPMNFASVTHNRVNVSALLGHQFADVPTTRSPEQITLLEEERVTAYYGAGTLYAEPSRLEPLI
;
A
#
# COMPACT_ATOMS: atom_id res chain seq x y z
N ILE A 1 17.47 7.74 -14.23
CA ILE A 1 16.15 7.70 -14.85
C ILE A 1 15.25 6.77 -14.04
N ASP A 2 14.06 7.26 -13.76
CA ASP A 2 13.07 6.49 -13.00
C ASP A 2 12.29 5.58 -13.95
N GLU A 3 12.38 4.28 -13.71
CA GLU A 3 11.75 3.28 -14.58
C GLU A 3 10.85 2.35 -13.78
N ALA A 4 9.81 1.83 -14.42
CA ALA A 4 8.99 0.78 -13.84
C ALA A 4 9.82 -0.51 -13.71
N ALA A 5 9.57 -1.26 -12.65
CA ALA A 5 10.10 -2.61 -12.55
C ALA A 5 9.48 -3.46 -13.66
N THR A 6 10.30 -4.11 -14.48
CA THR A 6 9.80 -4.80 -15.67
C THR A 6 10.12 -6.29 -15.66
N ALA A 7 9.25 -7.06 -16.34
CA ALA A 7 9.47 -8.44 -16.70
C ALA A 7 9.01 -8.60 -18.15
N LYS A 8 9.88 -9.07 -19.03
CA LYS A 8 9.56 -9.29 -20.46
C LYS A 8 8.97 -8.04 -21.13
N ASN A 9 9.55 -6.86 -20.86
CA ASN A 9 9.13 -5.57 -21.43
C ASN A 9 7.74 -5.11 -20.99
N GLN A 10 7.23 -5.66 -19.88
CA GLN A 10 5.97 -5.23 -19.29
C GLN A 10 6.20 -4.85 -17.84
N PRO A 11 5.43 -3.92 -17.28
CA PRO A 11 5.51 -3.61 -15.86
C PRO A 11 5.33 -4.87 -15.02
N ARG A 12 6.22 -5.08 -14.05
CA ARG A 12 6.17 -6.27 -13.22
C ARG A 12 5.05 -6.20 -12.20
N ILE A 13 4.84 -5.02 -11.62
CA ILE A 13 3.86 -4.81 -10.55
C ILE A 13 2.73 -3.94 -11.09
N VAL A 14 1.53 -4.50 -11.13
CA VAL A 14 0.35 -3.84 -11.70
C VAL A 14 -0.89 -4.15 -10.85
N PRO A 15 -1.92 -3.28 -10.90
CA PRO A 15 -3.18 -3.60 -10.25
C PRO A 15 -3.89 -4.76 -10.94
N LEU A 16 -4.67 -5.53 -10.18
CA LEU A 16 -5.40 -6.68 -10.72
C LEU A 16 -6.34 -6.31 -11.87
N ARG A 17 -6.89 -5.11 -11.86
CA ARG A 17 -7.81 -4.66 -12.92
C ARG A 17 -7.17 -4.67 -14.32
N VAL A 18 -5.83 -4.67 -14.39
CA VAL A 18 -5.09 -4.74 -15.68
C VAL A 18 -4.19 -5.96 -15.77
N ALA A 19 -4.41 -6.97 -14.93
CA ALA A 19 -3.62 -8.20 -14.90
C ALA A 19 -4.51 -9.42 -15.17
N PRO A 20 -4.95 -9.62 -16.42
CA PRO A 20 -5.81 -10.77 -16.74
C PRO A 20 -5.09 -12.09 -16.40
N GLY A 21 -5.83 -13.03 -15.85
CA GLY A 21 -5.27 -14.31 -15.44
C GLY A 21 -4.78 -14.37 -14.02
N PHE A 22 -4.74 -13.24 -13.31
CA PHE A 22 -4.40 -13.20 -11.89
C PHE A 22 -5.64 -12.89 -11.07
N ASP A 23 -5.76 -13.54 -9.92
CA ASP A 23 -6.87 -13.32 -9.00
C ASP A 23 -6.43 -13.63 -7.58
N VAL A 24 -7.28 -13.30 -6.61
CA VAL A 24 -7.02 -13.58 -5.21
C VAL A 24 -7.21 -15.07 -4.95
N ASP A 25 -6.24 -15.68 -4.26
CA ASP A 25 -6.35 -17.06 -3.81
C ASP A 25 -7.52 -17.18 -2.83
N ALA A 26 -8.36 -18.19 -3.03
CA ALA A 26 -9.51 -18.45 -2.18
C ALA A 26 -9.16 -18.80 -0.72
N LYS A 27 -7.90 -19.00 -0.40
CA LYS A 27 -7.47 -19.42 0.94
C LYS A 27 -7.47 -18.32 1.98
N GLY A 28 -7.60 -17.09 1.58
CA GLY A 28 -7.59 -15.97 2.51
C GLY A 28 -8.67 -14.95 2.19
N PRO A 29 -8.90 -13.97 3.06
CA PRO A 29 -9.87 -12.92 2.76
C PRO A 29 -9.34 -12.04 1.62
N ASP A 30 -10.23 -11.73 0.69
CA ASP A 30 -9.97 -10.70 -0.31
C ASP A 30 -10.18 -9.35 0.37
N PRO A 31 -9.14 -8.53 0.54
CA PRO A 31 -9.28 -7.28 1.29
C PRO A 31 -9.97 -6.15 0.52
N ARG A 32 -10.31 -6.34 -0.75
CA ARG A 32 -11.02 -5.31 -1.51
C ARG A 32 -12.34 -4.99 -0.83
N GLY A 33 -12.58 -3.70 -0.61
CA GLY A 33 -13.74 -3.20 0.14
C GLY A 33 -13.49 -3.04 1.64
N PHE A 34 -12.39 -3.54 2.17
CA PHE A 34 -12.09 -3.41 3.59
C PHE A 34 -11.72 -1.96 3.94
N THR A 35 -12.16 -1.52 5.11
CA THR A 35 -11.77 -0.22 5.67
C THR A 35 -10.33 -0.26 6.14
N VAL A 36 -9.58 0.80 5.86
CA VAL A 36 -8.19 0.98 6.28
C VAL A 36 -8.13 1.95 7.46
N ARG A 37 -7.48 1.53 8.54
CA ARG A 37 -7.32 2.34 9.75
C ARG A 37 -5.85 2.53 10.08
N GLY A 38 -5.53 3.74 10.54
CA GLY A 38 -4.20 4.05 11.07
C GLY A 38 -4.02 3.60 12.51
N ALA A 39 -2.84 3.91 13.07
CA ALA A 39 -2.46 3.51 14.42
C ALA A 39 -3.37 4.10 15.50
N ASP A 40 -3.96 5.26 15.23
CA ASP A 40 -4.89 5.92 16.16
C ASP A 40 -6.35 5.45 15.99
N GLY A 41 -6.58 4.44 15.15
CA GLY A 41 -7.93 4.00 14.81
C GLY A 41 -8.63 4.89 13.78
N GLY A 42 -7.97 5.97 13.33
CA GLY A 42 -8.53 6.87 12.35
C GLY A 42 -8.72 6.18 11.00
N ILE A 43 -9.87 6.38 10.37
CA ILE A 43 -10.19 5.78 9.09
C ILE A 43 -9.51 6.58 7.98
N ALA A 44 -8.74 5.90 7.12
CA ALA A 44 -8.08 6.52 5.98
C ALA A 44 -8.92 6.40 4.71
N GLY A 45 -9.55 5.25 4.49
CA GLY A 45 -10.32 4.99 3.29
C GLY A 45 -10.62 3.50 3.15
N ASP A 46 -10.81 3.07 1.91
CA ASP A 46 -11.14 1.68 1.60
C ASP A 46 -10.20 1.11 0.56
N VAL A 47 -9.93 -0.19 0.68
CA VAL A 47 -9.15 -0.91 -0.32
C VAL A 47 -9.97 -1.06 -1.60
N VAL A 48 -9.43 -0.63 -2.73
CA VAL A 48 -10.14 -0.69 -4.03
C VAL A 48 -9.48 -1.64 -5.02
N ASP A 49 -8.20 -1.99 -4.82
CA ASP A 49 -7.53 -2.95 -5.68
C ASP A 49 -6.30 -3.53 -4.98
N LEU A 50 -5.77 -4.58 -5.57
CA LEU A 50 -4.53 -5.23 -5.14
C LEU A 50 -3.55 -5.12 -6.29
N TRP A 51 -2.28 -4.85 -5.95
CA TRP A 51 -1.22 -4.80 -6.95
C TRP A 51 -0.36 -6.04 -6.86
N ILE A 52 -0.27 -6.78 -7.96
CA ILE A 52 0.43 -8.06 -8.03
C ILE A 52 1.79 -7.91 -8.71
N ASP A 53 2.79 -8.55 -8.11
CA ASP A 53 4.07 -8.79 -8.77
C ASP A 53 3.90 -10.03 -9.64
N ARG A 54 3.87 -9.83 -10.96
CA ARG A 54 3.61 -10.91 -11.91
C ARG A 54 4.76 -11.91 -12.02
N SER A 55 5.99 -11.47 -11.67
CA SER A 55 7.15 -12.36 -11.68
C SER A 55 7.17 -13.27 -10.48
N GLU A 56 6.82 -12.75 -9.31
CA GLU A 56 6.87 -13.49 -8.04
C GLU A 56 5.52 -14.11 -7.68
N HIS A 57 4.45 -13.79 -8.41
CA HIS A 57 3.09 -14.24 -8.14
C HIS A 57 2.64 -13.92 -6.72
N MET A 58 2.92 -12.69 -6.27
CA MET A 58 2.53 -12.26 -4.94
C MET A 58 2.05 -10.81 -4.95
N PHE A 59 1.14 -10.50 -4.05
CA PHE A 59 0.66 -9.12 -3.89
C PHE A 59 1.71 -8.29 -3.17
N ARG A 60 1.98 -7.10 -3.71
CA ARG A 60 2.97 -6.16 -3.17
C ARG A 60 2.32 -4.97 -2.49
N TYR A 61 1.16 -4.52 -2.98
CA TYR A 61 0.50 -3.32 -2.46
C TYR A 61 -1.00 -3.51 -2.43
N LEU A 62 -1.63 -2.81 -1.49
CA LEU A 62 -3.06 -2.53 -1.51
C LEU A 62 -3.25 -1.11 -2.05
N GLU A 63 -4.19 -0.91 -2.94
CA GLU A 63 -4.56 0.42 -3.41
C GLU A 63 -5.73 0.92 -2.57
N ILE A 64 -5.57 2.11 -1.99
CA ILE A 64 -6.54 2.68 -1.06
C ILE A 64 -7.17 3.91 -1.70
N GLN A 65 -8.49 3.94 -1.79
CA GLN A 65 -9.22 5.17 -2.08
C GLN A 65 -9.38 5.92 -0.75
N LEU A 66 -8.74 7.08 -0.65
CA LEU A 66 -8.80 7.88 0.58
C LEU A 66 -10.16 8.59 0.69
N ASP A 67 -10.69 8.64 1.90
CA ASP A 67 -11.91 9.41 2.16
C ASP A 67 -11.71 10.90 1.87
N ALA A 68 -10.50 11.39 2.11
CA ALA A 68 -10.13 12.78 1.83
C ALA A 68 -9.92 13.07 0.33
N GLY A 69 -9.95 12.03 -0.50
CA GLY A 69 -9.73 12.12 -1.94
C GLY A 69 -8.37 11.59 -2.37
N GLY A 70 -8.31 11.11 -3.60
CA GLY A 70 -7.10 10.54 -4.17
C GLY A 70 -6.89 9.08 -3.79
N ARG A 71 -5.90 8.46 -4.42
CA ARG A 71 -5.54 7.07 -4.18
C ARG A 71 -4.08 6.97 -3.81
N VAL A 72 -3.77 6.08 -2.87
CA VAL A 72 -2.39 5.80 -2.44
C VAL A 72 -2.17 4.30 -2.37
N LEU A 73 -0.92 3.89 -2.40
CA LEU A 73 -0.53 2.49 -2.26
C LEU A 73 -0.02 2.23 -0.84
N LEU A 74 -0.40 1.07 -0.31
CA LEU A 74 0.06 0.57 0.98
C LEU A 74 0.86 -0.71 0.73
N PRO A 75 2.17 -0.72 1.03
CA PRO A 75 2.95 -1.95 0.90
C PRO A 75 2.39 -3.05 1.82
N MET A 76 2.30 -4.26 1.31
CA MET A 76 1.73 -5.38 2.05
C MET A 76 2.41 -5.63 3.40
N ASN A 77 3.72 -5.38 3.48
CA ASN A 77 4.46 -5.59 4.72
C ASN A 77 4.12 -4.59 5.83
N PHE A 78 3.42 -3.51 5.51
CA PHE A 78 2.92 -2.56 6.52
C PHE A 78 1.44 -2.77 6.83
N ALA A 79 0.78 -3.70 6.14
CA ALA A 79 -0.64 -3.98 6.32
C ALA A 79 -0.86 -5.18 7.23
N SER A 80 -1.78 -5.05 8.17
CA SER A 80 -2.31 -6.17 8.94
C SER A 80 -3.75 -6.40 8.50
N VAL A 81 -3.97 -7.42 7.68
CA VAL A 81 -5.29 -7.74 7.13
C VAL A 81 -5.99 -8.70 8.08
N THR A 82 -7.14 -8.30 8.60
CA THR A 82 -8.01 -9.15 9.42
C THR A 82 -9.20 -9.59 8.56
N HIS A 83 -10.17 -10.27 9.18
CA HIS A 83 -11.32 -10.78 8.44
C HIS A 83 -12.24 -9.68 7.87
N ASN A 84 -12.12 -8.43 8.31
CA ASN A 84 -13.03 -7.36 7.89
C ASN A 84 -12.39 -5.99 7.75
N ARG A 85 -11.08 -5.84 7.98
CA ARG A 85 -10.42 -4.54 7.87
C ARG A 85 -8.91 -4.68 7.71
N VAL A 86 -8.29 -3.55 7.36
CA VAL A 86 -6.84 -3.44 7.26
C VAL A 86 -6.37 -2.44 8.30
N ASN A 87 -5.43 -2.84 9.15
CA ASN A 87 -4.82 -1.99 10.15
C ASN A 87 -3.39 -1.66 9.75
N VAL A 88 -3.00 -0.40 9.93
CA VAL A 88 -1.67 0.09 9.59
C VAL A 88 -1.09 0.80 10.79
N SER A 89 -0.13 0.18 11.46
CA SER A 89 0.47 0.76 12.66
C SER A 89 1.53 1.84 12.33
N ALA A 90 1.98 1.91 11.08
CA ALA A 90 3.02 2.85 10.68
C ALA A 90 2.52 4.30 10.62
N LEU A 91 1.25 4.53 10.30
CA LEU A 91 0.69 5.86 10.08
C LEU A 91 -0.52 6.10 10.94
N LEU A 92 -0.74 7.37 11.31
CA LEU A 92 -2.04 7.82 11.82
C LEU A 92 -2.99 8.00 10.62
N GLY A 93 -4.30 7.97 10.89
CA GLY A 93 -5.29 8.03 9.81
C GLY A 93 -5.11 9.21 8.86
N HIS A 94 -4.83 10.40 9.39
CA HIS A 94 -4.67 11.61 8.57
C HIS A 94 -3.36 11.64 7.77
N GLN A 95 -2.37 10.83 8.13
CA GLN A 95 -1.07 10.84 7.46
C GLN A 95 -1.08 10.11 6.11
N PHE A 96 -2.11 9.35 5.83
CA PHE A 96 -2.23 8.69 4.53
C PHE A 96 -2.35 9.69 3.37
N ALA A 97 -2.84 10.90 3.64
CA ALA A 97 -2.98 11.93 2.62
C ALA A 97 -1.64 12.34 2.00
N ASP A 98 -0.53 12.15 2.70
CA ASP A 98 0.80 12.57 2.26
C ASP A 98 1.64 11.41 1.72
N VAL A 99 1.08 10.22 1.58
CA VAL A 99 1.80 9.10 0.95
C VAL A 99 2.16 9.48 -0.48
N PRO A 100 3.44 9.33 -0.89
CA PRO A 100 3.84 9.62 -2.27
C PRO A 100 3.02 8.80 -3.25
N THR A 101 2.56 9.45 -4.33
CA THR A 101 1.74 8.81 -5.34
C THR A 101 2.57 8.38 -6.54
N THR A 102 1.99 7.51 -7.38
CA THR A 102 2.61 7.11 -8.63
C THR A 102 2.20 8.07 -9.75
N ARG A 103 3.08 8.24 -10.75
CA ARG A 103 2.76 9.04 -11.94
C ARG A 103 1.70 8.37 -12.80
N SER A 104 1.75 7.04 -12.85
CA SER A 104 0.79 6.24 -13.60
C SER A 104 -0.20 5.59 -12.63
N PRO A 105 -1.49 5.49 -12.99
CA PRO A 105 -2.46 4.78 -12.16
C PRO A 105 -2.30 3.26 -12.21
N GLU A 106 -1.45 2.73 -13.10
CA GLU A 106 -1.35 1.29 -13.35
C GLU A 106 0.08 0.76 -13.34
N GLN A 107 1.05 1.60 -12.96
CA GLN A 107 2.45 1.21 -12.87
C GLN A 107 3.10 1.89 -11.67
N ILE A 108 4.13 1.24 -11.14
CA ILE A 108 4.97 1.85 -10.12
C ILE A 108 6.43 1.67 -10.53
N THR A 109 7.20 2.76 -10.46
CA THR A 109 8.62 2.72 -10.77
C THR A 109 9.41 2.30 -9.53
N LEU A 110 10.68 1.90 -9.74
CA LEU A 110 11.56 1.52 -8.62
C LEU A 110 11.75 2.69 -7.65
N LEU A 111 11.91 3.90 -8.16
CA LEU A 111 12.05 5.09 -7.31
C LEU A 111 10.77 5.36 -6.52
N GLU A 112 9.62 5.19 -7.16
CA GLU A 112 8.35 5.36 -6.49
C GLU A 112 8.16 4.33 -5.38
N GLU A 113 8.56 3.07 -5.62
CA GLU A 113 8.53 2.04 -4.58
C GLU A 113 9.39 2.43 -3.38
N GLU A 114 10.59 2.95 -3.62
CA GLU A 114 11.47 3.41 -2.55
C GLU A 114 10.84 4.55 -1.74
N ARG A 115 10.24 5.51 -2.42
CA ARG A 115 9.62 6.67 -1.76
C ARG A 115 8.41 6.26 -0.92
N VAL A 116 7.57 5.39 -1.45
CA VAL A 116 6.40 4.89 -0.72
C VAL A 116 6.87 4.12 0.53
N THR A 117 7.79 3.18 0.36
CA THR A 117 8.30 2.38 1.47
C THR A 117 8.97 3.26 2.53
N ALA A 118 9.75 4.25 2.10
CA ALA A 118 10.42 5.16 3.04
C ALA A 118 9.42 5.99 3.84
N TYR A 119 8.32 6.40 3.23
CA TYR A 119 7.30 7.17 3.92
C TYR A 119 6.67 6.36 5.07
N TYR A 120 6.26 5.12 4.79
CA TYR A 120 5.69 4.24 5.82
C TYR A 120 6.75 3.89 6.89
N GLY A 121 7.98 3.63 6.48
CA GLY A 121 9.06 3.34 7.42
C GLY A 121 9.35 4.50 8.37
N ALA A 122 9.37 5.72 7.85
CA ALA A 122 9.52 6.92 8.67
C ALA A 122 8.32 7.12 9.60
N GLY A 123 7.12 6.85 9.12
CA GLY A 123 5.91 6.94 9.93
C GLY A 123 5.94 6.01 11.13
N THR A 124 6.52 4.84 10.98
CA THR A 124 6.71 3.91 12.11
C THR A 124 7.47 4.55 13.27
N LEU A 125 8.41 5.44 12.97
CA LEU A 125 9.20 6.14 13.99
C LEU A 125 8.54 7.45 14.45
N TYR A 126 7.88 8.17 13.56
CA TYR A 126 7.49 9.57 13.79
C TYR A 126 5.98 9.82 13.78
N ALA A 127 5.16 8.77 13.60
CA ALA A 127 3.71 8.94 13.55
C ALA A 127 3.13 9.49 14.84
N GLU A 128 3.72 9.13 15.98
CA GLU A 128 3.32 9.61 17.31
C GLU A 128 4.54 10.03 18.11
N PRO A 129 4.44 11.12 18.90
CA PRO A 129 5.59 11.57 19.72
C PRO A 129 6.13 10.50 20.66
N SER A 130 5.28 9.63 21.18
CA SER A 130 5.70 8.55 22.08
C SER A 130 6.66 7.57 21.43
N ARG A 131 6.68 7.51 20.10
CA ARG A 131 7.60 6.63 19.35
C ARG A 131 8.99 7.24 19.19
N LEU A 132 9.17 8.47 19.63
CA LEU A 132 10.46 9.18 19.57
C LEU A 132 11.25 9.03 20.86
N GLU A 133 10.91 8.08 21.70
CA GLU A 133 11.61 7.87 22.97
C GLU A 133 13.08 7.52 22.75
N PRO A 134 13.98 8.03 23.61
CA PRO A 134 15.40 7.69 23.53
C PRO A 134 15.62 6.18 23.68
N LEU A 135 16.58 5.65 22.95
CA LEU A 135 16.94 4.23 23.01
C LEU A 135 17.97 3.96 24.12
N ILE A 136 17.71 4.43 25.28
CA ILE A 136 18.61 4.26 26.43
C ILE A 136 17.95 3.48 27.54
#